data_36876bd57b8070532af5d7e4dfc9eb04
#
_entry.id   36876bd57b8070532af5d7e4dfc9eb04
#
_cell.length_a   1.000
_cell.length_b   1.000
_cell.length_c   1.000
_cell.angle_alpha   90.00
_cell.angle_beta   90.00
_cell.angle_gamma   90.00
#
_symmetry.space_group_name_H-M   'P 1'
#
loop_
_entity.id
_entity.type
_entity.pdbx_description
1 polymer ?
#
loop_
_entity_poly.entity_id
_entity_poly.type
_entity_poly.pdbx_seq_one_letter_code
_entity_poly.pdbx_strand_id
1 'polypeptide(L)'
;MKRSRNMKKILAIAAAAALTAGVSAYAANPFSDVSTDDWAYQAVSDLSDQGVVEGYPDGTFKGERNMTRYELAQVIARLMAREDQLNAEQKATLDRLAGEYADELANLGVRVSNLEKKVGNISWSGNARMRWVQGYDGTEAKDKYDGRIKITAHADVNDSTYVQGRLRSDMNFKDSKDANTYMEELIVHHQFGDKVGVTLGRQDLTLGQTGTYYDDEFDGIIATFGSDKLALDLGYGRFKSWDLKAADGSNTEAFLGRLYGSTGRLSYDAEYINMAYNQGNVWGLGLTANITDKIDVFGDFYKNTDADNDPQVWTAGLGFGHTNWKKPGTFRVSTQYIDAEKGSVFGASTYNVSPIDEAISKTDVDYWLAQADVILAKNVKLHGEYAFDVDAKDGSDYDNLATVSLNYVF
;
A
#
# COMPACT_ATOMS: atom_id res chain seq x y z
N MET A 1 19.17 -31.50 -2.12
CA MET A 1 20.50 -31.00 -1.77
C MET A 1 20.53 -29.76 -0.86
N LYS A 2 19.67 -28.76 -1.04
CA LYS A 2 19.60 -27.54 -0.18
C LYS A 2 19.23 -27.82 1.30
N ARG A 3 18.29 -28.72 1.55
CA ARG A 3 17.81 -29.10 2.91
C ARG A 3 18.92 -29.72 3.77
N SER A 4 19.70 -30.68 3.21
CA SER A 4 20.82 -31.33 3.93
C SER A 4 21.96 -30.34 4.29
N ARG A 5 22.15 -29.30 3.47
CA ARG A 5 23.21 -28.29 3.71
C ARG A 5 22.85 -27.33 4.83
N ASN A 6 21.55 -26.99 4.98
CA ASN A 6 21.07 -26.12 6.06
C ASN A 6 21.10 -26.85 7.41
N MET A 7 20.70 -28.12 7.45
CA MET A 7 20.77 -28.94 8.66
C MET A 7 22.18 -29.09 9.19
N LYS A 8 23.17 -29.30 8.31
CA LYS A 8 24.60 -29.36 8.71
C LYS A 8 25.10 -28.03 9.28
N LYS A 9 24.62 -26.89 8.79
CA LYS A 9 24.99 -25.56 9.32
C LYS A 9 24.37 -25.30 10.68
N ILE A 10 23.11 -25.69 10.91
CA ILE A 10 22.44 -25.54 12.21
C ILE A 10 23.11 -26.41 13.26
N LEU A 11 23.41 -27.67 12.94
CA LEU A 11 24.16 -28.55 13.83
C LEU A 11 25.56 -28.02 14.14
N ALA A 12 26.25 -27.41 13.17
CA ALA A 12 27.55 -26.77 13.39
C ALA A 12 27.49 -25.55 14.31
N ILE A 13 26.44 -24.71 14.17
CA ILE A 13 26.22 -23.54 15.04
C ILE A 13 25.90 -23.99 16.46
N ALA A 14 25.02 -24.97 16.60
CA ALA A 14 24.64 -25.50 17.90
C ALA A 14 25.80 -26.22 18.58
N ALA A 15 26.58 -26.98 17.84
CA ALA A 15 27.81 -27.63 18.37
C ALA A 15 28.88 -26.59 18.81
N ALA A 16 29.03 -25.49 18.07
CA ALA A 16 29.98 -24.44 18.46
C ALA A 16 29.52 -23.65 19.71
N ALA A 17 28.20 -23.46 19.88
CA ALA A 17 27.62 -22.86 21.07
C ALA A 17 27.83 -23.77 22.33
N ALA A 18 27.75 -25.08 22.17
CA ALA A 18 28.00 -26.06 23.22
C ALA A 18 29.45 -26.09 23.68
N LEU A 19 30.41 -25.89 22.75
CA LEU A 19 31.84 -25.90 23.06
C LEU A 19 32.34 -24.66 23.86
N THR A 20 31.54 -23.58 23.90
CA THR A 20 31.84 -22.36 24.65
C THR A 20 31.27 -22.34 26.08
N ALA A 21 30.32 -23.22 26.40
CA ALA A 21 29.76 -23.38 27.73
C ALA A 21 30.51 -24.49 28.46
N GLY A 22 31.54 -24.13 29.26
CA GLY A 22 32.48 -25.03 29.89
C GLY A 22 31.92 -26.23 30.62
N VAL A 23 32.66 -27.32 30.47
CA VAL A 23 32.69 -28.61 31.19
C VAL A 23 31.49 -28.94 32.05
N SER A 24 30.57 -29.72 31.56
CA SER A 24 29.53 -30.35 32.35
C SER A 24 29.80 -31.86 32.52
N ALA A 25 29.38 -32.36 33.65
CA ALA A 25 29.46 -33.75 34.04
C ALA A 25 28.80 -34.68 33.00
N TYR A 26 29.33 -35.88 32.84
CA TYR A 26 28.82 -36.95 32.00
C TYR A 26 27.29 -37.14 32.18
N ALA A 27 26.52 -36.58 31.27
CA ALA A 27 25.11 -36.89 31.17
C ALA A 27 24.93 -38.23 30.46
N ALA A 28 23.99 -39.02 30.91
CA ALA A 28 23.62 -40.29 30.25
C ALA A 28 23.08 -39.92 28.85
N ASN A 29 23.39 -40.73 27.81
CA ASN A 29 22.92 -40.51 26.45
C ASN A 29 21.38 -40.32 26.44
N PRO A 30 20.90 -39.12 26.04
CA PRO A 30 19.45 -38.89 26.04
C PRO A 30 18.68 -39.62 24.94
N PHE A 31 19.38 -40.22 23.97
CA PHE A 31 18.77 -40.90 22.83
C PHE A 31 19.32 -42.31 22.62
N SER A 32 18.44 -43.29 22.48
CA SER A 32 18.78 -44.68 22.38
C SER A 32 19.42 -45.10 21.04
N ASP A 33 19.27 -44.27 20.00
CA ASP A 33 19.76 -44.50 18.64
C ASP A 33 21.04 -43.71 18.28
N VAL A 34 21.65 -43.04 19.26
CA VAL A 34 22.97 -42.38 19.12
C VAL A 34 23.99 -43.15 19.92
N SER A 35 24.96 -43.79 19.26
CA SER A 35 25.99 -44.57 19.92
C SER A 35 27.02 -43.67 20.65
N THR A 36 27.52 -44.11 21.83
CA THR A 36 28.59 -43.45 22.54
C THR A 36 29.91 -43.40 21.74
N ASP A 37 30.04 -44.26 20.73
CA ASP A 37 31.19 -44.34 19.84
C ASP A 37 31.05 -43.43 18.59
N ASP A 38 29.87 -42.79 18.42
CA ASP A 38 29.63 -41.84 17.32
C ASP A 38 30.37 -40.52 17.61
N TRP A 39 31.05 -39.97 16.59
CA TRP A 39 31.76 -38.70 16.72
C TRP A 39 30.81 -37.53 17.11
N ALA A 40 29.54 -37.67 16.80
CA ALA A 40 28.53 -36.65 17.10
C ALA A 40 27.87 -36.83 18.47
N TYR A 41 28.18 -37.93 19.23
CA TYR A 41 27.52 -38.26 20.49
C TYR A 41 27.56 -37.09 21.48
N GLN A 42 28.75 -36.54 21.74
CA GLN A 42 28.90 -35.45 22.68
C GLN A 42 28.14 -34.20 22.24
N ALA A 43 28.22 -33.84 20.96
CA ALA A 43 27.50 -32.68 20.42
C ALA A 43 25.97 -32.81 20.52
N VAL A 44 25.41 -34.01 20.24
CA VAL A 44 23.97 -34.28 20.36
C VAL A 44 23.53 -34.27 21.83
N SER A 45 24.34 -34.83 22.74
CA SER A 45 24.10 -34.83 24.20
C SER A 45 24.09 -33.40 24.72
N ASP A 46 25.13 -32.62 24.42
CA ASP A 46 25.24 -31.22 24.84
C ASP A 46 24.10 -30.32 24.33
N LEU A 47 23.68 -30.55 23.09
CA LEU A 47 22.53 -29.84 22.48
C LEU A 47 21.20 -30.22 23.11
N SER A 48 21.06 -31.49 23.52
CA SER A 48 19.86 -31.96 24.23
C SER A 48 19.81 -31.40 25.66
N ASP A 49 20.92 -31.39 26.40
CA ASP A 49 20.98 -30.82 27.72
C ASP A 49 20.71 -29.32 27.73
N GLN A 50 21.07 -28.63 26.66
CA GLN A 50 20.76 -27.22 26.44
C GLN A 50 19.34 -27.00 25.95
N GLY A 51 18.57 -28.04 25.69
CA GLY A 51 17.20 -27.95 25.16
C GLY A 51 17.10 -27.34 23.76
N VAL A 52 18.18 -27.37 22.96
CA VAL A 52 18.19 -26.92 21.56
C VAL A 52 17.65 -28.03 20.67
N VAL A 53 17.95 -29.27 20.97
CA VAL A 53 17.49 -30.44 20.27
C VAL A 53 16.68 -31.32 21.22
N GLU A 54 15.50 -31.73 20.81
CA GLU A 54 14.66 -32.71 21.51
C GLU A 54 14.54 -33.96 20.65
N GLY A 55 14.61 -35.12 21.28
CA GLY A 55 14.32 -36.38 20.63
C GLY A 55 12.82 -36.61 20.45
N TYR A 56 12.51 -37.78 19.89
CA TYR A 56 11.14 -38.22 19.75
C TYR A 56 10.61 -38.79 21.07
N PRO A 57 9.29 -38.86 21.26
CA PRO A 57 8.69 -39.43 22.47
C PRO A 57 9.08 -40.87 22.75
N ASP A 58 9.59 -41.60 21.75
CA ASP A 58 10.11 -42.98 21.86
C ASP A 58 11.56 -43.07 22.37
N GLY A 59 12.18 -41.92 22.70
CA GLY A 59 13.56 -41.82 23.22
C GLY A 59 14.63 -41.99 22.14
N THR A 60 14.32 -41.70 20.88
CA THR A 60 15.27 -41.78 19.76
C THR A 60 15.55 -40.40 19.20
N PHE A 61 16.72 -40.21 18.58
CA PHE A 61 17.11 -38.99 17.87
C PHE A 61 16.73 -39.00 16.37
N LYS A 62 16.71 -40.18 15.75
CA LYS A 62 16.37 -40.43 14.33
C LYS A 62 17.20 -39.59 13.36
N GLY A 63 18.50 -39.56 13.55
CA GLY A 63 19.43 -38.70 12.79
C GLY A 63 19.44 -38.97 11.28
N GLU A 64 19.01 -40.12 10.81
CA GLU A 64 18.87 -40.44 9.38
C GLU A 64 17.54 -39.97 8.76
N ARG A 65 16.59 -39.53 9.57
CA ARG A 65 15.30 -39.03 9.10
C ARG A 65 15.39 -37.62 8.54
N ASN A 66 14.66 -37.34 7.47
CA ASN A 66 14.50 -35.96 6.99
C ASN A 66 13.64 -35.14 7.97
N MET A 67 14.16 -34.04 8.46
CA MET A 67 13.39 -33.08 9.25
C MET A 67 12.38 -32.35 8.37
N THR A 68 11.18 -32.13 8.88
CA THR A 68 10.19 -31.25 8.27
C THR A 68 10.62 -29.77 8.43
N ARG A 69 10.03 -28.87 7.64
CA ARG A 69 10.29 -27.43 7.81
C ARG A 69 9.88 -26.91 9.19
N TYR A 70 8.78 -27.44 9.74
CA TYR A 70 8.30 -27.09 11.08
C TYR A 70 9.24 -27.53 12.20
N GLU A 71 9.75 -28.77 12.15
CA GLU A 71 10.74 -29.26 13.13
C GLU A 71 12.02 -28.42 13.07
N LEU A 72 12.44 -28.01 11.87
CA LEU A 72 13.62 -27.14 11.72
C LEU A 72 13.38 -25.73 12.24
N ALA A 73 12.18 -25.16 12.03
CA ALA A 73 11.79 -23.87 12.59
C ALA A 73 11.80 -23.89 14.13
N GLN A 74 11.39 -25.01 14.78
CA GLN A 74 11.50 -25.13 16.23
C GLN A 74 12.94 -25.11 16.74
N VAL A 75 13.88 -25.72 16.03
CA VAL A 75 15.31 -25.65 16.37
C VAL A 75 15.85 -24.24 16.19
N ILE A 76 15.47 -23.57 15.10
CA ILE A 76 15.84 -22.15 14.86
C ILE A 76 15.30 -21.27 15.99
N ALA A 77 14.04 -21.42 16.41
CA ALA A 77 13.42 -20.67 17.49
C ALA A 77 14.18 -20.81 18.82
N ARG A 78 14.63 -22.04 19.16
CA ARG A 78 15.42 -22.29 20.37
C ARG A 78 16.82 -21.68 20.31
N LEU A 79 17.46 -21.69 19.14
CA LEU A 79 18.75 -21.02 18.92
C LEU A 79 18.60 -19.49 19.01
N MET A 80 17.50 -18.93 18.52
CA MET A 80 17.18 -17.50 18.65
C MET A 80 17.02 -17.09 20.12
N ALA A 81 16.40 -17.92 20.95
CA ALA A 81 16.25 -17.66 22.39
C ALA A 81 17.60 -17.57 23.15
N ARG A 82 18.71 -18.00 22.51
CA ARG A 82 20.08 -18.02 23.05
C ARG A 82 21.08 -17.29 22.16
N GLU A 83 20.61 -16.34 21.39
CA GLU A 83 21.46 -15.58 20.44
C GLU A 83 22.62 -14.86 21.11
N ASP A 84 22.47 -14.46 22.38
CA ASP A 84 23.51 -13.82 23.18
C ASP A 84 24.75 -14.69 23.38
N GLN A 85 24.61 -16.02 23.30
CA GLN A 85 25.71 -17.00 23.45
C GLN A 85 26.42 -17.30 22.11
N LEU A 86 25.92 -16.76 20.99
CA LEU A 86 26.48 -17.02 19.67
C LEU A 86 27.52 -15.98 19.26
N ASN A 87 28.56 -16.42 18.53
CA ASN A 87 29.51 -15.50 17.91
C ASN A 87 28.92 -14.82 16.65
N ALA A 88 29.63 -13.83 16.09
CA ALA A 88 29.14 -13.02 14.96
C ALA A 88 28.82 -13.84 13.71
N GLU A 89 29.59 -14.88 13.36
CA GLU A 89 29.36 -15.73 12.20
C GLU A 89 28.13 -16.63 12.42
N GLN A 90 27.99 -17.18 13.62
CA GLN A 90 26.84 -17.99 14.03
C GLN A 90 25.55 -17.17 14.01
N LYS A 91 25.58 -15.93 14.54
CA LYS A 91 24.46 -14.99 14.48
C LYS A 91 24.05 -14.68 13.04
N ALA A 92 25.00 -14.34 12.17
CA ALA A 92 24.72 -14.07 10.76
C ALA A 92 24.10 -15.28 10.01
N THR A 93 24.49 -16.51 10.43
CA THR A 93 23.89 -17.73 9.85
C THR A 93 22.49 -17.96 10.42
N LEU A 94 22.30 -17.75 11.73
CA LEU A 94 20.99 -17.86 12.38
C LEU A 94 19.99 -16.88 11.81
N ASP A 95 20.38 -15.61 11.63
CA ASP A 95 19.55 -14.57 11.02
C ASP A 95 19.06 -14.96 9.62
N ARG A 96 19.95 -15.49 8.78
CA ARG A 96 19.57 -15.93 7.44
C ARG A 96 18.63 -17.13 7.46
N LEU A 97 18.81 -18.06 8.41
CA LEU A 97 17.91 -19.18 8.60
C LEU A 97 16.55 -18.73 9.13
N ALA A 98 16.52 -17.79 10.07
CA ALA A 98 15.28 -17.21 10.58
C ALA A 98 14.50 -16.49 9.47
N GLY A 99 15.18 -15.78 8.57
CA GLY A 99 14.54 -15.19 7.38
C GLY A 99 14.00 -16.23 6.40
N GLU A 100 14.70 -17.35 6.15
CA GLU A 100 14.23 -18.43 5.26
C GLU A 100 13.01 -19.20 5.83
N TYR A 101 12.86 -19.23 7.16
CA TYR A 101 11.81 -19.95 7.90
C TYR A 101 10.82 -19.00 8.60
N ALA A 102 10.74 -17.75 8.15
CA ALA A 102 9.91 -16.73 8.77
C ALA A 102 8.43 -17.11 8.91
N ASP A 103 7.86 -17.74 7.89
CA ASP A 103 6.46 -18.16 7.88
C ASP A 103 6.19 -19.27 8.92
N GLU A 104 7.09 -20.24 9.04
CA GLU A 104 6.97 -21.32 10.02
C GLU A 104 7.20 -20.81 11.46
N LEU A 105 8.16 -19.88 11.64
CA LEU A 105 8.41 -19.24 12.92
C LEU A 105 7.23 -18.37 13.37
N ALA A 106 6.62 -17.61 12.48
CA ALA A 106 5.41 -16.83 12.75
C ALA A 106 4.24 -17.73 13.19
N ASN A 107 4.05 -18.87 12.53
CA ASN A 107 3.05 -19.84 12.91
C ASN A 107 3.32 -20.52 14.27
N LEU A 108 4.59 -20.56 14.71
CA LEU A 108 4.99 -21.00 16.05
C LEU A 108 4.84 -19.90 17.11
N GLY A 109 4.41 -18.70 16.75
CA GLY A 109 4.31 -17.54 17.64
C GLY A 109 5.66 -16.94 18.03
N VAL A 110 6.74 -17.32 17.35
CA VAL A 110 8.07 -16.77 17.58
C VAL A 110 8.19 -15.44 16.84
N ARG A 111 8.19 -14.34 17.55
CA ARG A 111 8.53 -13.04 16.99
C ARG A 111 10.01 -13.01 16.67
N VAL A 112 10.34 -12.73 15.44
CA VAL A 112 11.70 -12.57 14.95
C VAL A 112 12.20 -11.15 15.31
N SER A 113 12.07 -10.77 16.58
CA SER A 113 12.35 -9.40 17.07
C SER A 113 13.78 -8.92 16.78
N ASN A 114 14.72 -9.83 16.58
CA ASN A 114 16.08 -9.49 16.22
C ASN A 114 16.30 -9.28 14.72
N LEU A 115 15.49 -9.90 13.86
CA LEU A 115 15.45 -9.56 12.44
C LEU A 115 14.77 -8.22 12.21
N GLU A 116 13.68 -7.94 12.92
CA GLU A 116 13.00 -6.65 12.91
C GLU A 116 13.96 -5.51 13.34
N LYS A 117 14.80 -5.74 14.35
CA LYS A 117 15.82 -4.76 14.79
C LYS A 117 16.99 -4.59 13.82
N LYS A 118 17.35 -5.60 13.01
CA LYS A 118 18.48 -5.54 12.06
C LYS A 118 18.08 -5.04 10.68
N VAL A 119 16.82 -5.22 10.28
CA VAL A 119 16.26 -4.62 9.05
C VAL A 119 15.98 -3.12 9.28
N GLY A 120 16.02 -2.66 10.55
CA GLY A 120 15.60 -1.33 10.96
C GLY A 120 14.08 -1.24 11.00
N ASN A 121 13.57 -0.19 11.61
CA ASN A 121 12.14 0.13 11.67
C ASN A 121 11.64 0.85 10.40
N ILE A 122 12.37 0.71 9.27
CA ILE A 122 12.00 1.29 7.98
C ILE A 122 11.65 0.17 7.01
N SER A 123 10.42 0.16 6.54
CA SER A 123 9.96 -0.68 5.44
C SER A 123 9.88 0.14 4.14
N TRP A 124 10.16 -0.54 3.03
CA TRP A 124 10.16 0.07 1.70
C TRP A 124 9.12 -0.60 0.83
N SER A 125 8.39 0.22 0.09
CA SER A 125 7.44 -0.24 -0.92
C SER A 125 7.43 0.73 -2.09
N GLY A 126 6.79 0.35 -3.18
CA GLY A 126 6.72 1.25 -4.31
C GLY A 126 5.81 0.77 -5.42
N ASN A 127 5.66 1.64 -6.39
CA ASN A 127 5.00 1.31 -7.65
C ASN A 127 5.71 1.99 -8.82
N ALA A 128 5.60 1.37 -9.99
CA ALA A 128 6.05 1.96 -11.24
C ALA A 128 4.93 1.86 -12.29
N ARG A 129 4.89 2.83 -13.20
CA ARG A 129 3.95 2.87 -14.31
C ARG A 129 4.68 3.26 -15.58
N MET A 130 4.37 2.54 -16.68
CA MET A 130 4.71 2.90 -18.04
C MET A 130 3.42 3.15 -18.78
N ARG A 131 3.26 4.31 -19.44
CA ARG A 131 1.98 4.76 -19.96
C ARG A 131 2.11 5.41 -21.33
N TRP A 132 1.22 5.03 -22.24
CA TRP A 132 0.74 5.87 -23.32
C TRP A 132 -0.57 6.54 -22.88
N VAL A 133 -0.68 7.84 -23.07
CA VAL A 133 -1.87 8.61 -22.69
C VAL A 133 -2.09 9.75 -23.68
N GLN A 134 -3.32 10.03 -23.99
CA GLN A 134 -3.71 11.22 -24.70
C GLN A 134 -4.11 12.33 -23.71
N GLY A 135 -3.76 13.54 -24.01
CA GLY A 135 -4.22 14.74 -23.34
C GLY A 135 -4.52 15.78 -24.39
N TYR A 136 -5.21 16.84 -24.03
CA TYR A 136 -5.56 17.88 -24.98
C TYR A 136 -4.42 18.84 -25.28
N ASP A 137 -4.44 19.39 -26.50
CA ASP A 137 -3.74 20.57 -26.97
C ASP A 137 -4.81 21.42 -27.68
N GLY A 138 -5.40 22.37 -26.95
CA GLY A 138 -6.70 22.95 -27.31
C GLY A 138 -7.83 21.94 -27.14
N THR A 139 -8.49 21.52 -28.22
CA THR A 139 -9.52 20.48 -28.19
C THR A 139 -9.07 19.17 -28.85
N GLU A 140 -7.88 19.16 -29.48
CA GLU A 140 -7.34 17.99 -30.17
C GLU A 140 -6.59 17.05 -29.20
N ALA A 141 -6.78 15.74 -29.38
CA ALA A 141 -6.04 14.72 -28.65
C ALA A 141 -4.57 14.64 -29.10
N LYS A 142 -3.64 14.70 -28.16
CA LYS A 142 -2.19 14.57 -28.40
C LYS A 142 -1.60 13.46 -27.56
N ASP A 143 -0.80 12.60 -28.21
CA ASP A 143 -0.13 11.48 -27.58
C ASP A 143 1.02 11.94 -26.66
N LYS A 144 1.05 11.37 -25.47
CA LYS A 144 2.14 11.47 -24.50
C LYS A 144 2.59 10.05 -24.11
N TYR A 145 3.88 9.90 -23.86
CA TYR A 145 4.48 8.65 -23.39
C TYR A 145 5.26 8.96 -22.12
N ASP A 146 4.83 8.42 -21.03
CA ASP A 146 5.46 8.70 -19.75
C ASP A 146 5.75 7.45 -18.91
N GLY A 147 6.67 7.59 -17.98
CA GLY A 147 6.94 6.65 -16.92
C GLY A 147 6.95 7.35 -15.57
N ARG A 148 6.55 6.63 -14.55
CA ARG A 148 6.56 7.11 -13.17
C ARG A 148 7.06 6.02 -12.25
N ILE A 149 7.90 6.38 -11.29
CA ILE A 149 8.21 5.53 -10.13
C ILE A 149 7.89 6.30 -8.85
N LYS A 150 7.28 5.61 -7.90
CA LYS A 150 7.07 6.07 -6.53
C LYS A 150 7.76 5.11 -5.57
N ILE A 151 8.55 5.64 -4.65
CA ILE A 151 9.23 4.85 -3.60
C ILE A 151 8.81 5.43 -2.26
N THR A 152 8.20 4.57 -1.42
CA THR A 152 7.72 4.93 -0.10
C THR A 152 8.62 4.31 0.96
N ALA A 153 9.09 5.14 1.90
CA ALA A 153 9.73 4.74 3.12
C ALA A 153 8.74 4.93 4.28
N HIS A 154 8.48 3.86 5.01
CA HIS A 154 7.63 3.88 6.21
C HIS A 154 8.46 3.47 7.41
N ALA A 155 8.47 4.30 8.45
CA ALA A 155 9.28 4.12 9.65
C ALA A 155 8.41 4.17 10.92
N ASP A 156 8.34 3.06 11.67
CA ASP A 156 7.70 3.04 12.98
C ASP A 156 8.60 3.74 14.00
N VAL A 157 8.09 4.82 14.61
CA VAL A 157 8.76 5.55 15.69
C VAL A 157 8.52 4.83 17.02
N ASN A 158 7.31 4.38 17.23
CA ASN A 158 6.87 3.54 18.37
C ASN A 158 5.53 2.85 18.00
N ASP A 159 4.94 2.10 18.94
CA ASP A 159 3.70 1.32 18.72
C ASP A 159 2.49 2.15 18.25
N SER A 160 2.53 3.46 18.41
CA SER A 160 1.41 4.37 18.09
C SER A 160 1.77 5.45 17.07
N THR A 161 3.04 5.56 16.67
CA THR A 161 3.49 6.67 15.82
C THR A 161 4.38 6.15 14.71
N TYR A 162 4.08 6.56 13.47
CA TYR A 162 4.96 6.34 12.33
C TYR A 162 5.20 7.62 11.54
N VAL A 163 6.28 7.60 10.78
CA VAL A 163 6.61 8.61 9.77
C VAL A 163 6.64 7.92 8.41
N GLN A 164 6.03 8.53 7.41
CA GLN A 164 6.05 8.02 6.05
C GLN A 164 6.44 9.13 5.07
N GLY A 165 7.32 8.79 4.14
CA GLY A 165 7.69 9.69 3.06
C GLY A 165 7.69 8.97 1.72
N ARG A 166 7.19 9.63 0.67
CA ARG A 166 7.14 9.08 -0.68
C ARG A 166 7.81 10.01 -1.68
N LEU A 167 8.82 9.49 -2.34
CA LEU A 167 9.45 10.13 -3.49
C LEU A 167 8.75 9.69 -4.77
N ARG A 168 8.47 10.66 -5.63
CA ARG A 168 7.95 10.42 -6.99
C ARG A 168 8.94 10.98 -8.01
N SER A 169 9.17 10.19 -9.06
CA SER A 169 9.92 10.62 -10.23
C SER A 169 9.12 10.33 -11.49
N ASP A 170 8.94 11.35 -12.31
CA ASP A 170 8.21 11.29 -13.59
C ASP A 170 9.18 11.50 -14.76
N MET A 171 9.05 10.68 -15.80
CA MET A 171 9.84 10.74 -17.02
C MET A 171 8.94 10.94 -18.23
N ASN A 172 9.37 11.75 -19.18
CA ASN A 172 8.75 11.87 -20.49
C ASN A 172 9.61 11.13 -21.52
N PHE A 173 9.05 10.10 -22.17
CA PHE A 173 9.77 9.28 -23.13
C PHE A 173 9.73 9.85 -24.54
N LYS A 174 8.87 10.84 -24.84
CA LYS A 174 8.77 11.47 -26.16
C LYS A 174 9.91 12.47 -26.43
N ASP A 175 10.26 13.25 -25.42
CA ASP A 175 11.22 14.34 -25.55
C ASP A 175 12.58 14.02 -24.93
N SER A 176 12.74 12.87 -24.30
CA SER A 176 13.93 12.49 -23.52
C SER A 176 14.34 13.53 -22.47
N LYS A 177 13.35 14.26 -21.92
CA LYS A 177 13.58 15.21 -20.85
C LYS A 177 13.92 14.53 -19.55
N ASP A 178 14.77 15.18 -18.77
CA ASP A 178 15.16 14.71 -17.43
C ASP A 178 13.95 14.47 -16.54
N ALA A 179 14.10 13.47 -15.65
CA ALA A 179 13.08 13.14 -14.67
C ALA A 179 12.83 14.29 -13.71
N ASN A 180 11.58 14.61 -13.47
CA ASN A 180 11.19 15.47 -12.35
C ASN A 180 11.01 14.61 -11.10
N THR A 181 11.82 14.84 -10.06
CA THR A 181 11.78 14.08 -8.80
C THR A 181 11.47 15.02 -7.65
N TYR A 182 10.46 14.67 -6.87
CA TYR A 182 10.00 15.46 -5.72
C TYR A 182 9.41 14.58 -4.62
N MET A 183 9.30 15.19 -3.42
CA MET A 183 8.59 14.56 -2.29
C MET A 183 7.08 14.75 -2.50
N GLU A 184 6.38 13.66 -2.82
CA GLU A 184 4.94 13.66 -3.05
C GLU A 184 4.17 13.55 -1.74
N GLU A 185 4.71 12.84 -0.76
CA GLU A 185 4.09 12.65 0.56
C GLU A 185 5.14 12.77 1.65
N LEU A 186 4.79 13.41 2.75
CA LEU A 186 5.56 13.40 3.99
C LEU A 186 4.60 13.60 5.16
N ILE A 187 4.38 12.53 5.93
CA ILE A 187 3.44 12.54 7.04
C ILE A 187 4.07 12.02 8.33
N VAL A 188 3.52 12.50 9.44
CA VAL A 188 3.60 11.88 10.75
C VAL A 188 2.18 11.48 11.15
N HIS A 189 2.00 10.21 11.49
CA HIS A 189 0.73 9.70 12.02
C HIS A 189 0.89 9.27 13.47
N HIS A 190 -0.09 9.62 14.30
CA HIS A 190 -0.16 9.15 15.68
C HIS A 190 -1.55 8.59 15.98
N GLN A 191 -1.59 7.39 16.55
CA GLN A 191 -2.81 6.69 16.94
C GLN A 191 -3.06 6.82 18.44
N PHE A 192 -4.19 7.41 18.83
CA PHE A 192 -4.65 7.53 20.20
C PHE A 192 -5.68 6.44 20.51
N GLY A 193 -5.22 5.31 21.06
CA GLY A 193 -6.07 4.15 21.29
C GLY A 193 -6.59 3.57 19.97
N ASP A 194 -7.77 2.92 20.01
CA ASP A 194 -8.29 2.13 18.87
C ASP A 194 -9.12 2.93 17.87
N LYS A 195 -9.47 4.18 18.18
CA LYS A 195 -10.50 4.92 17.44
C LYS A 195 -10.14 6.34 17.03
N VAL A 196 -8.99 6.84 17.42
CA VAL A 196 -8.60 8.22 17.10
C VAL A 196 -7.21 8.22 16.50
N GLY A 197 -7.10 8.62 15.24
CA GLY A 197 -5.85 8.82 14.53
C GLY A 197 -5.65 10.29 14.19
N VAL A 198 -4.42 10.76 14.20
CA VAL A 198 -4.07 12.12 13.73
C VAL A 198 -2.93 12.01 12.74
N THR A 199 -3.13 12.54 11.54
CA THR A 199 -2.11 12.62 10.48
C THR A 199 -1.77 14.08 10.23
N LEU A 200 -0.48 14.40 10.24
CA LEU A 200 0.05 15.73 9.98
C LEU A 200 1.05 15.67 8.84
N GLY A 201 0.93 16.59 7.89
CA GLY A 201 1.87 16.76 6.78
C GLY A 201 1.20 16.80 5.43
N ARG A 202 1.99 16.51 4.38
CA ARG A 202 1.50 16.33 3.01
C ARG A 202 1.05 14.90 2.81
N GLN A 203 -0.21 14.70 2.52
CA GLN A 203 -0.85 13.39 2.34
C GLN A 203 -1.70 13.36 1.08
N ASP A 204 -1.88 12.18 0.48
CA ASP A 204 -2.87 11.99 -0.56
C ASP A 204 -4.27 12.08 0.05
N LEU A 205 -5.16 12.76 -0.64
CA LEU A 205 -6.57 12.87 -0.28
C LEU A 205 -7.43 12.62 -1.52
N THR A 206 -8.23 11.57 -1.46
CA THR A 206 -9.25 11.27 -2.45
C THR A 206 -10.62 11.54 -1.84
N LEU A 207 -11.45 12.32 -2.49
CA LEU A 207 -12.82 12.60 -2.07
C LEU A 207 -13.82 11.85 -2.94
N GLY A 208 -14.92 11.41 -2.32
CA GLY A 208 -15.95 10.58 -2.97
C GLY A 208 -15.55 9.12 -3.14
N GLN A 209 -16.46 8.38 -3.76
CA GLN A 209 -16.26 6.97 -4.08
C GLN A 209 -15.49 6.78 -5.39
N THR A 210 -15.50 7.77 -6.27
CA THR A 210 -14.90 7.70 -7.60
C THR A 210 -13.60 8.49 -7.74
N GLY A 211 -13.34 9.45 -6.85
CA GLY A 211 -12.23 10.39 -6.97
C GLY A 211 -12.35 11.32 -8.19
N THR A 212 -13.57 11.49 -8.73
CA THR A 212 -13.82 12.41 -9.85
C THR A 212 -13.63 13.86 -9.41
N TYR A 213 -14.08 14.18 -8.20
CA TYR A 213 -14.06 15.54 -7.68
C TYR A 213 -12.66 15.98 -7.25
N TYR A 214 -11.93 15.12 -6.52
CA TYR A 214 -10.61 15.42 -6.00
C TYR A 214 -9.80 14.13 -5.71
N ASP A 215 -8.60 14.05 -6.25
CA ASP A 215 -7.59 13.03 -5.94
C ASP A 215 -6.19 13.64 -6.11
N ASP A 216 -5.73 14.37 -5.09
CA ASP A 216 -4.43 15.06 -5.10
C ASP A 216 -3.89 15.25 -3.68
N GLU A 217 -2.80 16.02 -3.52
CA GLU A 217 -2.17 16.26 -2.24
C GLU A 217 -2.97 17.26 -1.38
N PHE A 218 -3.03 16.96 -0.08
CA PHE A 218 -3.53 17.84 0.97
C PHE A 218 -2.42 18.11 1.98
N ASP A 219 -2.09 19.38 2.19
CA ASP A 219 -1.07 19.84 3.14
C ASP A 219 -1.75 20.33 4.42
N GLY A 220 -1.75 19.50 5.47
CA GLY A 220 -2.47 19.88 6.68
C GLY A 220 -2.47 18.83 7.79
N ILE A 221 -3.46 18.94 8.63
CA ILE A 221 -3.75 18.00 9.71
C ILE A 221 -5.14 17.39 9.48
N ILE A 222 -5.25 16.07 9.62
CA ILE A 222 -6.53 15.35 9.64
C ILE A 222 -6.59 14.53 10.93
N ALA A 223 -7.66 14.70 11.70
CA ALA A 223 -8.00 13.87 12.83
C ALA A 223 -9.15 12.95 12.43
N THR A 224 -8.92 11.64 12.51
CA THR A 224 -9.90 10.59 12.19
C THR A 224 -10.47 9.99 13.46
N PHE A 225 -11.79 9.90 13.55
CA PHE A 225 -12.54 9.34 14.68
C PHE A 225 -13.43 8.19 14.19
N GLY A 226 -13.29 7.01 14.74
CA GLY A 226 -14.19 5.90 14.41
C GLY A 226 -13.50 4.61 13.98
N SER A 227 -14.06 3.96 12.99
CA SER A 227 -13.58 2.67 12.45
C SER A 227 -14.01 2.53 10.99
N ASP A 228 -13.54 1.46 10.30
CA ASP A 228 -13.88 1.19 8.89
C ASP A 228 -15.39 1.14 8.59
N LYS A 229 -16.22 0.89 9.60
CA LYS A 229 -17.68 0.87 9.43
C LYS A 229 -18.29 2.26 9.42
N LEU A 230 -17.73 3.17 10.20
CA LEU A 230 -18.11 4.57 10.27
C LEU A 230 -16.97 5.37 10.87
N ALA A 231 -16.45 6.30 10.13
CA ALA A 231 -15.42 7.24 10.56
C ALA A 231 -15.79 8.68 10.24
N LEU A 232 -15.29 9.60 11.05
CA LEU A 232 -15.37 11.03 10.85
C LEU A 232 -13.96 11.60 10.78
N ASP A 233 -13.61 12.22 9.64
CA ASP A 233 -12.42 13.05 9.51
C ASP A 233 -12.76 14.51 9.75
N LEU A 234 -11.91 15.17 10.53
CA LEU A 234 -11.89 16.63 10.68
C LEU A 234 -10.51 17.11 10.28
N GLY A 235 -10.46 17.87 9.20
CA GLY A 235 -9.21 18.35 8.60
C GLY A 235 -9.12 19.87 8.54
N TYR A 236 -7.90 20.40 8.68
CA TYR A 236 -7.58 21.79 8.39
C TYR A 236 -6.24 21.85 7.66
N GLY A 237 -6.22 22.53 6.51
CA GLY A 237 -5.02 22.59 5.69
C GLY A 237 -5.27 23.24 4.34
N ARG A 238 -4.48 22.85 3.35
CA ARG A 238 -4.53 23.39 1.99
C ARG A 238 -4.67 22.28 0.98
N PHE A 239 -5.69 22.37 0.15
CA PHE A 239 -5.86 21.53 -1.02
C PHE A 239 -4.92 22.00 -2.12
N LYS A 240 -4.23 21.09 -2.79
CA LYS A 240 -3.56 21.43 -4.03
C LYS A 240 -4.61 21.74 -5.09
N SER A 241 -4.52 22.89 -5.71
CA SER A 241 -5.54 23.39 -6.64
C SER A 241 -4.88 24.09 -7.82
N TRP A 242 -5.54 24.04 -8.98
CA TRP A 242 -5.13 24.77 -10.18
C TRP A 242 -5.55 26.23 -10.12
N ASP A 243 -6.80 26.48 -9.75
CA ASP A 243 -7.46 27.78 -9.89
C ASP A 243 -7.69 28.48 -8.56
N LEU A 244 -7.92 27.74 -7.49
CA LEU A 244 -8.21 28.31 -6.19
C LEU A 244 -6.92 28.64 -5.44
N LYS A 245 -6.46 29.88 -5.61
CA LYS A 245 -5.26 30.40 -4.94
C LYS A 245 -5.60 31.57 -4.04
N ALA A 246 -4.89 31.67 -2.92
CA ALA A 246 -4.90 32.87 -2.10
C ALA A 246 -4.22 34.03 -2.84
N ALA A 247 -4.41 35.27 -2.35
CA ALA A 247 -3.86 36.48 -2.99
C ALA A 247 -2.33 36.47 -3.13
N ASP A 248 -1.62 35.72 -2.32
CA ASP A 248 -0.16 35.52 -2.35
C ASP A 248 0.28 34.35 -3.28
N GLY A 249 -0.65 33.75 -4.01
CA GLY A 249 -0.39 32.61 -4.90
C GLY A 249 -0.29 31.24 -4.21
N SER A 250 -0.42 31.16 -2.89
CA SER A 250 -0.47 29.89 -2.17
C SER A 250 -1.78 29.14 -2.40
N ASN A 251 -1.80 27.83 -2.13
CA ASN A 251 -3.04 27.05 -2.12
C ASN A 251 -3.98 27.57 -1.03
N THR A 252 -5.27 27.57 -1.31
CA THR A 252 -6.30 28.07 -0.38
C THR A 252 -6.43 27.18 0.84
N GLU A 253 -6.52 27.80 2.00
CA GLU A 253 -6.84 27.13 3.26
C GLU A 253 -8.28 26.65 3.27
N ALA A 254 -8.51 25.50 3.84
CA ALA A 254 -9.85 24.95 3.98
C ALA A 254 -9.99 24.13 5.25
N PHE A 255 -11.21 24.09 5.75
CA PHE A 255 -11.69 23.09 6.72
C PHE A 255 -12.36 21.96 5.96
N LEU A 256 -12.07 20.70 6.34
CA LEU A 256 -12.70 19.49 5.82
C LEU A 256 -13.43 18.76 6.95
N GLY A 257 -14.68 18.44 6.74
CA GLY A 257 -15.44 17.44 7.49
C GLY A 257 -15.85 16.31 6.54
N ARG A 258 -15.49 15.06 6.86
CA ARG A 258 -15.82 13.88 6.06
C ARG A 258 -16.37 12.78 6.94
N LEU A 259 -17.59 12.33 6.67
CA LEU A 259 -18.20 11.15 7.28
C LEU A 259 -18.22 10.03 6.25
N TYR A 260 -17.59 8.90 6.55
CA TYR A 260 -17.47 7.82 5.59
C TYR A 260 -17.44 6.44 6.26
N GLY A 261 -17.65 5.41 5.46
CA GLY A 261 -17.56 4.05 5.95
C GLY A 261 -18.10 3.01 4.98
N SER A 262 -18.12 1.78 5.46
CA SER A 262 -18.70 0.68 4.71
C SER A 262 -19.47 -0.28 5.60
N THR A 263 -20.58 -0.83 5.08
CA THR A 263 -21.37 -1.84 5.77
C THR A 263 -21.93 -2.85 4.79
N GLY A 264 -21.59 -4.11 4.97
CA GLY A 264 -22.01 -5.19 4.07
C GLY A 264 -21.59 -4.93 2.62
N ARG A 265 -22.57 -4.57 1.78
CA ARG A 265 -22.37 -4.30 0.34
C ARG A 265 -22.40 -2.81 0.01
N LEU A 266 -22.42 -1.94 0.99
CA LEU A 266 -22.55 -0.50 0.81
C LEU A 266 -21.31 0.20 1.33
N SER A 267 -20.69 1.07 0.50
CA SER A 267 -19.72 2.09 0.92
C SER A 267 -20.30 3.46 0.66
N TYR A 268 -20.03 4.39 1.55
CA TYR A 268 -20.63 5.73 1.50
C TYR A 268 -19.67 6.76 2.09
N ASP A 269 -19.84 7.97 1.63
CA ASP A 269 -19.21 9.18 2.19
C ASP A 269 -20.12 10.39 2.06
N ALA A 270 -19.91 11.35 2.94
CA ALA A 270 -20.49 12.67 2.90
C ALA A 270 -19.43 13.68 3.36
N GLU A 271 -19.19 14.70 2.55
CA GLU A 271 -18.15 15.69 2.79
C GLU A 271 -18.72 17.10 2.87
N TYR A 272 -18.04 17.90 3.68
CA TYR A 272 -18.20 19.35 3.71
C TYR A 272 -16.83 20.01 3.72
N ILE A 273 -16.60 20.90 2.76
CA ILE A 273 -15.37 21.68 2.65
C ILE A 273 -15.74 23.15 2.70
N ASN A 274 -15.17 23.86 3.68
CA ASN A 274 -15.28 25.32 3.77
C ASN A 274 -13.94 25.92 3.38
N MET A 275 -13.91 26.65 2.28
CA MET A 275 -12.70 27.29 1.77
C MET A 275 -12.60 28.72 2.28
N ALA A 276 -11.39 29.11 2.67
CA ALA A 276 -11.10 30.48 3.09
C ALA A 276 -11.31 31.48 1.94
N TYR A 277 -11.43 32.75 2.28
CA TYR A 277 -11.54 33.87 1.34
C TYR A 277 -12.78 33.84 0.43
N ASN A 278 -13.89 33.26 0.90
CA ASN A 278 -15.15 33.11 0.15
C ASN A 278 -14.98 32.37 -1.20
N GLN A 279 -14.05 31.41 -1.28
CA GLN A 279 -13.84 30.62 -2.49
C GLN A 279 -14.80 29.44 -2.62
N GLY A 280 -15.62 29.22 -1.61
CA GLY A 280 -16.73 28.28 -1.68
C GLY A 280 -16.97 27.46 -0.45
N ASN A 281 -18.18 26.92 -0.38
CA ASN A 281 -18.59 25.85 0.51
C ASN A 281 -19.03 24.66 -0.33
N VAL A 282 -18.31 23.56 -0.25
CA VAL A 282 -18.59 22.36 -1.06
C VAL A 282 -19.25 21.29 -0.21
N TRP A 283 -20.34 20.75 -0.72
CA TRP A 283 -21.02 19.57 -0.20
C TRP A 283 -20.82 18.40 -1.14
N GLY A 284 -20.37 17.28 -0.60
CA GLY A 284 -20.14 16.04 -1.34
C GLY A 284 -20.95 14.88 -0.77
N LEU A 285 -21.41 13.99 -1.64
CA LEU A 285 -22.03 12.72 -1.31
C LEU A 285 -21.53 11.66 -2.27
N GLY A 286 -21.07 10.52 -1.77
CA GLY A 286 -20.63 9.38 -2.57
C GLY A 286 -21.27 8.07 -2.10
N LEU A 287 -21.52 7.19 -3.06
CA LEU A 287 -22.11 5.89 -2.82
C LEU A 287 -21.53 4.83 -3.75
N THR A 288 -21.20 3.67 -3.18
CA THR A 288 -20.94 2.44 -3.93
C THR A 288 -21.79 1.32 -3.36
N ALA A 289 -22.59 0.65 -4.21
CA ALA A 289 -23.41 -0.48 -3.82
C ALA A 289 -23.03 -1.74 -4.63
N ASN A 290 -22.54 -2.77 -3.94
CA ASN A 290 -22.27 -4.07 -4.53
C ASN A 290 -23.58 -4.84 -4.69
N ILE A 291 -24.17 -4.84 -5.88
CA ILE A 291 -25.41 -5.55 -6.19
C ILE A 291 -25.22 -7.06 -6.11
N THR A 292 -24.08 -7.52 -6.58
CA THR A 292 -23.60 -8.90 -6.45
C THR A 292 -22.12 -8.89 -6.05
N ASP A 293 -21.52 -10.07 -5.92
CA ASP A 293 -20.06 -10.17 -5.69
C ASP A 293 -19.21 -9.73 -6.90
N LYS A 294 -19.85 -9.45 -8.05
CA LYS A 294 -19.18 -9.05 -9.29
C LYS A 294 -19.71 -7.76 -9.89
N ILE A 295 -20.87 -7.29 -9.48
CA ILE A 295 -21.54 -6.12 -10.06
C ILE A 295 -21.72 -5.09 -8.97
N ASP A 296 -21.25 -3.90 -9.20
CA ASP A 296 -21.44 -2.72 -8.37
C ASP A 296 -21.96 -1.53 -9.19
N VAL A 297 -22.71 -0.67 -8.52
CA VAL A 297 -23.07 0.66 -9.00
C VAL A 297 -22.43 1.67 -8.05
N PHE A 298 -21.99 2.78 -8.62
CA PHE A 298 -21.29 3.81 -7.85
C PHE A 298 -21.57 5.19 -8.43
N GLY A 299 -21.35 6.21 -7.63
CA GLY A 299 -21.48 7.59 -8.07
C GLY A 299 -21.20 8.58 -6.96
N ASP A 300 -20.93 9.80 -7.37
CA ASP A 300 -20.68 10.95 -6.51
C ASP A 300 -21.49 12.14 -6.96
N PHE A 301 -21.75 13.05 -6.04
CA PHE A 301 -22.34 14.36 -6.28
C PHE A 301 -21.62 15.40 -5.42
N TYR A 302 -21.15 16.47 -6.03
CA TYR A 302 -20.56 17.62 -5.34
C TYR A 302 -21.16 18.91 -5.84
N LYS A 303 -21.33 19.87 -4.94
CA LYS A 303 -21.87 21.19 -5.22
C LYS A 303 -21.13 22.26 -4.42
N ASN A 304 -20.68 23.32 -5.09
CA ASN A 304 -20.13 24.51 -4.43
C ASN A 304 -21.23 25.58 -4.30
N THR A 305 -21.69 25.83 -3.07
CA THR A 305 -22.85 26.68 -2.80
C THR A 305 -22.54 28.17 -2.64
N ASP A 306 -21.26 28.55 -2.60
CA ASP A 306 -20.84 29.95 -2.45
C ASP A 306 -20.10 30.48 -3.69
N ALA A 307 -19.92 29.64 -4.71
CA ALA A 307 -19.42 30.07 -6.01
C ALA A 307 -20.53 30.63 -6.90
N ASP A 308 -20.17 31.44 -7.88
CA ASP A 308 -21.13 31.98 -8.86
C ASP A 308 -21.86 30.83 -9.55
N ASN A 309 -23.19 30.88 -9.55
CA ASN A 309 -24.13 29.87 -10.12
C ASN A 309 -24.17 28.51 -9.40
N ASP A 310 -23.57 28.38 -8.21
CA ASP A 310 -23.61 27.11 -7.42
C ASP A 310 -23.18 25.88 -8.25
N PRO A 311 -22.01 25.86 -8.88
CA PRO A 311 -21.63 24.82 -9.81
C PRO A 311 -21.55 23.44 -9.14
N GLN A 312 -21.95 22.42 -9.90
CA GLN A 312 -22.01 21.04 -9.43
C GLN A 312 -21.31 20.08 -10.39
N VAL A 313 -20.90 18.95 -9.86
CA VAL A 313 -20.42 17.80 -10.62
C VAL A 313 -21.04 16.54 -10.06
N TRP A 314 -21.46 15.65 -10.95
CA TRP A 314 -21.93 14.34 -10.55
C TRP A 314 -21.44 13.25 -11.50
N THR A 315 -21.35 12.04 -10.97
CA THR A 315 -21.02 10.86 -11.74
C THR A 315 -21.88 9.68 -11.32
N ALA A 316 -22.20 8.83 -12.27
CA ALA A 316 -22.91 7.57 -12.04
C ALA A 316 -22.33 6.47 -12.92
N GLY A 317 -22.02 5.33 -12.32
CA GLY A 317 -21.33 4.25 -13.00
C GLY A 317 -21.75 2.86 -12.59
N LEU A 318 -21.34 1.92 -13.43
CA LEU A 318 -21.55 0.48 -13.27
C LEU A 318 -20.21 -0.23 -13.43
N GLY A 319 -19.89 -1.14 -12.50
CA GLY A 319 -18.70 -1.98 -12.54
C GLY A 319 -19.03 -3.46 -12.62
N PHE A 320 -18.13 -4.23 -13.26
CA PHE A 320 -18.17 -5.68 -13.31
C PHE A 320 -16.79 -6.27 -13.05
N GLY A 321 -16.72 -7.25 -12.15
CA GLY A 321 -15.49 -7.92 -11.75
C GLY A 321 -14.70 -7.15 -10.68
N HIS A 322 -13.60 -7.72 -10.26
CA HIS A 322 -12.67 -7.11 -9.32
C HIS A 322 -11.24 -7.58 -9.61
N THR A 323 -10.27 -6.75 -9.38
CA THR A 323 -8.85 -7.10 -9.51
C THR A 323 -8.26 -7.53 -8.17
N ASN A 324 -7.33 -8.48 -8.22
CA ASN A 324 -6.49 -8.85 -7.08
C ASN A 324 -5.04 -8.95 -7.55
N TRP A 325 -4.18 -8.04 -7.12
CA TRP A 325 -2.78 -7.93 -7.50
C TRP A 325 -1.96 -9.21 -7.31
N LYS A 326 -2.38 -10.07 -6.38
CA LYS A 326 -1.73 -11.37 -6.10
C LYS A 326 -2.22 -12.49 -7.01
N LYS A 327 -3.34 -12.28 -7.76
CA LYS A 327 -4.02 -13.34 -8.50
C LYS A 327 -4.15 -12.98 -9.99
N PRO A 328 -3.23 -13.48 -10.85
CA PRO A 328 -3.30 -13.29 -12.29
C PRO A 328 -4.63 -13.75 -12.89
N GLY A 329 -5.09 -13.06 -13.94
CA GLY A 329 -6.36 -13.34 -14.64
C GLY A 329 -7.58 -12.68 -14.00
N THR A 330 -7.47 -12.06 -12.82
CA THR A 330 -8.57 -11.25 -12.29
C THR A 330 -8.67 -9.94 -13.06
N PHE A 331 -9.89 -9.48 -13.29
CA PHE A 331 -10.15 -8.26 -14.07
C PHE A 331 -11.32 -7.46 -13.51
N ARG A 332 -11.37 -6.18 -13.86
CA ARG A 332 -12.52 -5.28 -13.68
C ARG A 332 -12.73 -4.48 -14.94
N VAL A 333 -13.99 -4.30 -15.30
CA VAL A 333 -14.42 -3.31 -16.30
C VAL A 333 -15.48 -2.42 -15.67
N SER A 334 -15.46 -1.14 -16.01
CA SER A 334 -16.47 -0.21 -15.53
C SER A 334 -16.73 0.86 -16.57
N THR A 335 -17.91 1.45 -16.49
CA THR A 335 -18.26 2.65 -17.24
C THR A 335 -19.03 3.59 -16.35
N GLN A 336 -18.85 4.89 -16.56
CA GLN A 336 -19.56 5.93 -15.84
C GLN A 336 -19.82 7.12 -16.73
N TYR A 337 -20.89 7.81 -16.46
CA TYR A 337 -21.18 9.13 -17.02
C TYR A 337 -20.77 10.19 -16.01
N ILE A 338 -20.17 11.25 -16.49
CA ILE A 338 -19.69 12.38 -15.73
C ILE A 338 -20.27 13.64 -16.33
N ASP A 339 -20.87 14.48 -15.48
CA ASP A 339 -21.44 15.77 -15.86
C ASP A 339 -20.89 16.81 -14.88
N ALA A 340 -20.16 17.78 -15.38
CA ALA A 340 -19.45 18.78 -14.61
C ALA A 340 -19.72 20.19 -15.13
N GLU A 341 -20.28 21.04 -14.26
CA GLU A 341 -20.47 22.44 -14.53
C GLU A 341 -19.16 23.22 -14.35
N LYS A 342 -18.97 24.26 -15.12
CA LYS A 342 -17.78 25.12 -15.07
C LYS A 342 -17.49 25.62 -13.65
N GLY A 343 -16.25 25.38 -13.19
CA GLY A 343 -15.82 25.75 -11.86
C GLY A 343 -16.28 24.83 -10.73
N SER A 344 -16.90 23.67 -11.06
CA SER A 344 -17.32 22.69 -10.03
C SER A 344 -16.15 21.92 -9.43
N VAL A 345 -15.03 21.76 -10.15
CA VAL A 345 -13.84 20.99 -9.72
C VAL A 345 -12.63 21.91 -9.63
N PHE A 346 -11.78 21.72 -8.65
CA PHE A 346 -10.61 22.58 -8.41
C PHE A 346 -9.27 21.82 -8.31
N GLY A 347 -9.26 20.53 -8.33
CA GLY A 347 -8.07 19.68 -8.23
C GLY A 347 -8.08 18.54 -9.25
N ALA A 348 -7.02 17.73 -9.28
CA ALA A 348 -6.92 16.60 -10.17
C ALA A 348 -7.92 15.51 -9.79
N SER A 349 -8.40 14.77 -10.79
CA SER A 349 -9.17 13.56 -10.62
C SER A 349 -8.27 12.31 -10.58
N THR A 350 -8.82 11.18 -10.18
CA THR A 350 -8.12 9.88 -10.17
C THR A 350 -7.81 9.35 -11.57
N TYR A 351 -8.47 9.90 -12.63
CA TYR A 351 -8.40 9.38 -13.98
C TYR A 351 -7.15 9.85 -14.72
N ASN A 352 -6.65 8.97 -15.60
CA ASN A 352 -5.50 9.30 -16.44
C ASN A 352 -5.91 10.11 -17.70
N VAL A 353 -7.16 9.95 -18.14
CA VAL A 353 -7.78 10.78 -19.18
C VAL A 353 -9.00 11.45 -18.59
N SER A 354 -9.00 12.76 -18.57
CA SER A 354 -10.04 13.56 -17.93
C SER A 354 -10.34 14.81 -18.76
N PRO A 355 -11.43 14.81 -19.55
CA PRO A 355 -11.92 16.03 -20.20
C PRO A 355 -12.18 17.18 -19.23
N ILE A 356 -12.56 16.90 -17.97
CA ILE A 356 -12.74 17.91 -16.94
C ILE A 356 -11.46 18.76 -16.75
N ASP A 357 -10.28 18.13 -16.67
CA ASP A 357 -9.03 18.82 -16.36
C ASP A 357 -8.70 19.94 -17.35
N GLU A 358 -9.16 19.85 -18.59
CA GLU A 358 -8.94 20.89 -19.61
C GLU A 358 -10.14 21.81 -19.79
N ALA A 359 -11.35 21.26 -19.75
CA ALA A 359 -12.54 22.02 -20.14
C ALA A 359 -13.19 22.80 -18.99
N ILE A 360 -13.07 22.32 -17.73
CA ILE A 360 -13.89 22.80 -16.61
C ILE A 360 -13.67 24.28 -16.24
N SER A 361 -12.49 24.81 -16.51
CA SER A 361 -12.23 26.24 -16.32
C SER A 361 -12.85 27.13 -17.39
N LYS A 362 -13.30 26.54 -18.51
CA LYS A 362 -13.81 27.22 -19.71
C LYS A 362 -15.32 27.08 -19.85
N THR A 363 -15.81 25.86 -19.70
CA THR A 363 -17.21 25.51 -20.04
C THR A 363 -17.69 24.33 -19.18
N ASP A 364 -18.99 24.11 -19.16
CA ASP A 364 -19.56 22.86 -18.67
C ASP A 364 -19.19 21.73 -19.64
N VAL A 365 -18.96 20.54 -19.11
CA VAL A 365 -18.59 19.37 -19.92
C VAL A 365 -19.22 18.10 -19.36
N ASP A 366 -19.75 17.29 -20.26
CA ASP A 366 -20.20 15.94 -19.93
C ASP A 366 -19.59 14.90 -20.89
N TYR A 367 -19.38 13.67 -20.38
CA TYR A 367 -18.77 12.60 -21.15
C TYR A 367 -18.95 11.23 -20.48
N TRP A 368 -18.73 10.19 -21.26
CA TRP A 368 -18.60 8.82 -20.78
C TRP A 368 -17.14 8.44 -20.56
N LEU A 369 -16.86 7.73 -19.46
CA LEU A 369 -15.57 7.13 -19.19
C LEU A 369 -15.70 5.62 -19.05
N ALA A 370 -15.03 4.87 -19.91
CA ALA A 370 -14.89 3.42 -19.80
C ALA A 370 -13.48 3.07 -19.25
N GLN A 371 -13.42 2.09 -18.36
CA GLN A 371 -12.16 1.62 -17.76
C GLN A 371 -12.06 0.10 -17.82
N ALA A 372 -10.85 -0.42 -17.97
CA ALA A 372 -10.55 -1.84 -17.92
C ALA A 372 -9.23 -2.11 -17.19
N ASP A 373 -9.27 -3.00 -16.23
CA ASP A 373 -8.12 -3.50 -15.48
C ASP A 373 -7.99 -5.00 -15.64
N VAL A 374 -6.76 -5.50 -15.86
CA VAL A 374 -6.45 -6.94 -15.88
C VAL A 374 -5.14 -7.19 -15.17
N ILE A 375 -5.11 -8.13 -14.23
CA ILE A 375 -3.89 -8.59 -13.59
C ILE A 375 -3.21 -9.62 -14.49
N LEU A 376 -2.13 -9.23 -15.16
CA LEU A 376 -1.38 -10.06 -16.09
C LEU A 376 -0.48 -11.07 -15.39
N ALA A 377 0.16 -10.64 -14.31
CA ALA A 377 1.02 -11.44 -13.45
C ALA A 377 0.89 -10.93 -12.01
N LYS A 378 1.42 -11.69 -11.02
CA LYS A 378 1.48 -11.18 -9.64
C LYS A 378 2.13 -9.80 -9.63
N ASN A 379 1.45 -8.80 -9.04
CA ASN A 379 1.90 -7.42 -8.93
C ASN A 379 2.07 -6.66 -10.28
N VAL A 380 1.46 -7.15 -11.36
CA VAL A 380 1.49 -6.49 -12.69
C VAL A 380 0.06 -6.34 -13.21
N LYS A 381 -0.35 -5.09 -13.45
CA LYS A 381 -1.68 -4.74 -13.92
C LYS A 381 -1.58 -4.00 -15.27
N LEU A 382 -2.33 -4.47 -16.25
CA LEU A 382 -2.69 -3.69 -17.44
C LEU A 382 -3.93 -2.88 -17.11
N HIS A 383 -3.90 -1.59 -17.42
CA HIS A 383 -4.98 -0.66 -17.21
C HIS A 383 -5.22 0.15 -18.47
N GLY A 384 -6.48 0.37 -18.80
CA GLY A 384 -6.89 1.23 -19.91
C GLY A 384 -8.10 2.08 -19.53
N GLU A 385 -8.15 3.31 -20.08
CA GLU A 385 -9.29 4.21 -19.97
C GLU A 385 -9.62 4.78 -21.34
N TYR A 386 -10.89 5.09 -21.56
CA TYR A 386 -11.39 5.74 -22.75
C TYR A 386 -12.51 6.71 -22.37
N ALA A 387 -12.23 8.01 -22.53
CA ALA A 387 -13.21 9.09 -22.40
C ALA A 387 -13.77 9.39 -23.78
N PHE A 388 -15.08 9.32 -23.94
CA PHE A 388 -15.77 9.45 -25.21
C PHE A 388 -17.10 10.17 -25.08
N ASP A 389 -17.63 10.61 -26.23
CA ASP A 389 -18.89 11.38 -26.31
C ASP A 389 -18.78 12.65 -25.45
N VAL A 390 -17.68 13.40 -25.67
CA VAL A 390 -17.35 14.60 -24.90
C VAL A 390 -18.14 15.77 -25.47
N ASP A 391 -19.11 16.25 -24.70
CA ASP A 391 -19.97 17.40 -25.07
C ASP A 391 -19.61 18.62 -24.19
N ALA A 392 -19.16 19.68 -24.85
CA ALA A 392 -18.86 20.97 -24.21
C ALA A 392 -19.96 22.00 -24.54
N LYS A 393 -20.54 22.63 -23.52
CA LYS A 393 -21.71 23.50 -23.66
C LYS A 393 -21.42 24.82 -24.37
N ASP A 394 -20.15 25.18 -24.55
CA ASP A 394 -19.76 26.33 -25.38
C ASP A 394 -19.71 26.03 -26.89
N GLY A 395 -20.00 24.77 -27.30
CA GLY A 395 -19.95 24.29 -28.65
C GLY A 395 -18.55 23.91 -29.15
N SER A 396 -17.56 23.84 -28.28
CA SER A 396 -16.23 23.31 -28.61
C SER A 396 -16.32 21.81 -28.88
N ASP A 397 -15.67 21.34 -29.94
CA ASP A 397 -15.61 19.94 -30.33
C ASP A 397 -14.30 19.30 -29.77
N TYR A 398 -14.43 18.59 -28.68
CA TYR A 398 -13.32 17.92 -28.01
C TYR A 398 -13.15 16.49 -28.52
N ASP A 399 -11.93 16.12 -28.88
CA ASP A 399 -11.59 14.75 -29.23
C ASP A 399 -11.81 13.78 -28.05
N ASN A 400 -12.11 12.52 -28.35
CA ASN A 400 -12.06 11.45 -27.37
C ASN A 400 -10.62 11.21 -26.89
N LEU A 401 -10.45 10.82 -25.62
CA LEU A 401 -9.16 10.54 -25.05
C LEU A 401 -9.01 9.07 -24.66
N ALA A 402 -7.82 8.52 -24.82
CA ALA A 402 -7.50 7.16 -24.41
C ALA A 402 -6.18 7.07 -23.66
N THR A 403 -6.03 6.05 -22.81
CA THR A 403 -4.78 5.67 -22.17
C THR A 403 -4.65 4.16 -22.06
N VAL A 404 -3.42 3.70 -22.12
CA VAL A 404 -3.03 2.32 -21.75
C VAL A 404 -1.77 2.38 -20.91
N SER A 405 -1.76 1.67 -19.79
CA SER A 405 -0.60 1.61 -18.91
C SER A 405 -0.34 0.22 -18.34
N LEU A 406 0.94 -0.06 -18.13
CA LEU A 406 1.42 -1.18 -17.31
C LEU A 406 1.82 -0.63 -15.94
N ASN A 407 1.22 -1.19 -14.91
CA ASN A 407 1.43 -0.78 -13.53
C ASN A 407 2.03 -1.95 -12.74
N TYR A 408 3.03 -1.64 -11.93
CA TYR A 408 3.82 -2.57 -11.13
C TYR A 408 3.78 -2.14 -9.67
N VAL A 409 3.64 -3.09 -8.74
CA VAL A 409 3.79 -2.86 -7.29
C VAL A 409 4.86 -3.79 -6.71
N PHE A 410 5.67 -3.28 -5.79
CA PHE A 410 6.79 -4.02 -5.16
C PHE A 410 7.03 -3.57 -3.71
#